data_0906f79aef05b51fac05f83d365b7246
#
_entry.id   0906f79aef05b51fac05f83d365b7246
#
_cell.length_a   1.000
_cell.length_b   1.000
_cell.length_c   1.000
_cell.angle_alpha   90.00
_cell.angle_beta   90.00
_cell.angle_gamma   90.00
#
_symmetry.space_group_name_H-M   'P 1'
#
loop_
_entity.id
_entity.type
_entity.pdbx_description
1 polymer ?
#
loop_
_entity_poly.entity_id
_entity_poly.type
_entity_poly.pdbx_seq_one_letter_code
_entity_poly.pdbx_strand_id
1 'polypeptide(L)'
;MAWLQFIQTAIDYMEEHLLEDLDIEEVAKQAGSSSYHFQRTFALLTDCSVSEYLRRRRLSLAAKELSETNERIIDIAYKYGYDTPEAFSKAFRRQHDMTPTEARKFRGRQQFFERLVIQVTLKGAEPVKFNVVEKGKFNVIGMKRNYSLENGENLLEIPKLWNEVNSNGTIDKLCRFNNGHIKGVLGVCVDQGPDLQEGKIDYWIAVETTDGRGGEFQTLEIPASKWVVFEVKGPMPEAMQTTWKKIFSEWFPTSGYEHAGTPEMEVYPEDGSDTSEFYSEIWIPVK
;
A
#
# COMPACT_ATOMS: atom_id res chain seq x y z
N MET A 1 11.69 -9.81 -14.52
CA MET A 1 11.08 -8.91 -15.56
C MET A 1 9.56 -9.02 -15.60
N ALA A 2 8.97 -10.18 -15.32
CA ALA A 2 7.51 -10.37 -15.34
C ALA A 2 6.74 -9.41 -14.40
N TRP A 3 7.19 -9.24 -13.15
CA TRP A 3 6.50 -8.42 -12.16
C TRP A 3 6.37 -6.93 -12.55
N LEU A 4 7.43 -6.30 -13.03
CA LEU A 4 7.38 -4.90 -13.52
C LEU A 4 6.42 -4.74 -14.71
N GLN A 5 6.35 -5.76 -15.56
CA GLN A 5 5.42 -5.79 -16.67
C GLN A 5 3.97 -5.88 -16.20
N PHE A 6 3.69 -6.62 -15.13
CA PHE A 6 2.35 -6.68 -14.54
C PHE A 6 1.91 -5.32 -13.97
N ILE A 7 2.78 -4.62 -13.26
CA ILE A 7 2.45 -3.27 -12.77
C ILE A 7 2.24 -2.29 -13.95
N GLN A 8 3.07 -2.37 -14.99
CA GLN A 8 2.87 -1.55 -16.19
C GLN A 8 1.54 -1.87 -16.87
N THR A 9 1.17 -3.16 -16.97
CA THR A 9 -0.13 -3.58 -17.53
C THR A 9 -1.30 -2.99 -16.74
N ALA A 10 -1.21 -2.98 -15.41
CA ALA A 10 -2.24 -2.34 -14.58
C ALA A 10 -2.31 -0.81 -14.79
N ILE A 11 -1.15 -0.15 -14.96
CA ILE A 11 -1.12 1.29 -15.30
C ILE A 11 -1.75 1.53 -16.68
N ASP A 12 -1.46 0.68 -17.66
CA ASP A 12 -2.01 0.78 -19.00
C ASP A 12 -3.53 0.59 -18.99
N TYR A 13 -4.01 -0.40 -18.24
CA TYR A 13 -5.44 -0.62 -18.03
C TYR A 13 -6.13 0.58 -17.38
N MET A 14 -5.53 1.17 -16.33
CA MET A 14 -6.07 2.39 -15.71
C MET A 14 -6.16 3.56 -16.68
N GLU A 15 -5.18 3.75 -17.56
CA GLU A 15 -5.18 4.83 -18.56
C GLU A 15 -6.21 4.59 -19.67
N GLU A 16 -6.42 3.35 -20.09
CA GLU A 16 -7.42 2.98 -21.10
C GLU A 16 -8.85 3.21 -20.60
N HIS A 17 -9.09 2.98 -19.29
CA HIS A 17 -10.40 3.09 -18.65
C HIS A 17 -10.52 4.33 -17.76
N LEU A 18 -9.69 5.35 -17.98
CA LEU A 18 -9.55 6.50 -17.07
C LEU A 18 -10.86 7.29 -16.87
N LEU A 19 -11.77 7.27 -17.84
CA LEU A 19 -13.06 7.97 -17.79
C LEU A 19 -14.21 7.10 -17.26
N GLU A 20 -13.94 5.83 -16.96
CA GLU A 20 -14.92 4.89 -16.44
C GLU A 20 -14.88 4.83 -14.92
N ASP A 21 -15.87 4.19 -14.31
CA ASP A 21 -15.82 3.85 -12.89
C ASP A 21 -14.93 2.60 -12.74
N LEU A 22 -13.68 2.84 -12.36
CA LEU A 22 -12.67 1.81 -12.28
C LEU A 22 -12.78 1.06 -10.95
N ASP A 23 -13.04 -0.24 -11.04
CA ASP A 23 -12.91 -1.15 -9.94
C ASP A 23 -11.43 -1.48 -9.69
N ILE A 24 -10.98 -1.24 -8.47
CA ILE A 24 -9.60 -1.50 -8.05
C ILE A 24 -9.23 -2.99 -8.08
N GLU A 25 -10.21 -3.88 -7.93
CA GLU A 25 -9.98 -5.31 -8.05
C GLU A 25 -9.65 -5.71 -9.49
N GLU A 26 -10.35 -5.14 -10.46
CA GLU A 26 -10.06 -5.39 -11.87
C GLU A 26 -8.66 -4.85 -12.25
N VAL A 27 -8.29 -3.68 -11.72
CA VAL A 27 -6.92 -3.13 -11.90
C VAL A 27 -5.87 -4.05 -11.28
N ALA A 28 -6.10 -4.54 -10.07
CA ALA A 28 -5.17 -5.43 -9.37
C ALA A 28 -5.02 -6.79 -10.06
N LYS A 29 -6.09 -7.32 -10.65
CA LYS A 29 -6.07 -8.54 -11.48
C LYS A 29 -5.11 -8.40 -12.67
N GLN A 30 -5.03 -7.21 -13.29
CA GLN A 30 -4.07 -6.96 -14.38
C GLN A 30 -2.61 -7.07 -13.89
N ALA A 31 -2.37 -6.77 -12.62
CA ALA A 31 -1.06 -6.96 -11.98
C ALA A 31 -0.86 -8.36 -11.40
N GLY A 32 -1.82 -9.28 -11.54
CA GLY A 32 -1.78 -10.62 -10.93
C GLY A 32 -1.69 -10.58 -9.40
N SER A 33 -2.32 -9.60 -8.77
CA SER A 33 -2.15 -9.25 -7.37
C SER A 33 -3.50 -9.04 -6.67
N SER A 34 -3.53 -9.09 -5.34
CA SER A 34 -4.69 -8.61 -4.58
C SER A 34 -4.77 -7.08 -4.63
N SER A 35 -5.97 -6.54 -4.38
CA SER A 35 -6.21 -5.08 -4.35
C SER A 35 -5.31 -4.37 -3.35
N TYR A 36 -5.12 -4.95 -2.17
CA TYR A 36 -4.23 -4.41 -1.13
C TYR A 36 -2.78 -4.37 -1.58
N HIS A 37 -2.27 -5.52 -2.02
CA HIS A 37 -0.88 -5.65 -2.42
C HIS A 37 -0.55 -4.74 -3.61
N PHE A 38 -1.47 -4.65 -4.61
CA PHE A 38 -1.32 -3.73 -5.72
C PHE A 38 -1.28 -2.27 -5.27
N GLN A 39 -2.28 -1.82 -4.48
CA GLN A 39 -2.35 -0.42 -4.02
C GLN A 39 -1.13 -0.04 -3.18
N ARG A 40 -0.70 -0.92 -2.27
CA ARG A 40 0.50 -0.70 -1.46
C ARG A 40 1.75 -0.60 -2.31
N THR A 41 1.95 -1.56 -3.21
CA THR A 41 3.09 -1.56 -4.14
C THR A 41 3.10 -0.33 -5.01
N PHE A 42 1.94 0.03 -5.58
CA PHE A 42 1.80 1.24 -6.39
C PHE A 42 2.18 2.49 -5.60
N ALA A 43 1.65 2.65 -4.37
CA ALA A 43 1.95 3.80 -3.53
C ALA A 43 3.44 3.88 -3.15
N LEU A 44 4.08 2.75 -2.84
CA LEU A 44 5.51 2.69 -2.53
C LEU A 44 6.41 3.06 -3.73
N LEU A 45 5.99 2.69 -4.94
CA LEU A 45 6.77 2.96 -6.15
C LEU A 45 6.56 4.38 -6.70
N THR A 46 5.37 4.95 -6.52
CA THR A 46 4.97 6.21 -7.16
C THR A 46 4.84 7.38 -6.18
N ASP A 47 4.99 7.11 -4.88
CA ASP A 47 4.76 8.06 -3.79
C ASP A 47 3.35 8.71 -3.83
N CYS A 48 2.36 8.04 -4.45
CA CYS A 48 0.95 8.45 -4.45
C CYS A 48 0.00 7.25 -4.49
N SER A 49 -1.22 7.41 -3.98
CA SER A 49 -2.24 6.36 -4.08
C SER A 49 -2.77 6.21 -5.51
N VAL A 50 -3.37 5.06 -5.83
CA VAL A 50 -4.04 4.81 -7.11
C VAL A 50 -5.13 5.86 -7.38
N SER A 51 -5.97 6.15 -6.39
CA SER A 51 -7.04 7.16 -6.50
C SER A 51 -6.49 8.57 -6.75
N GLU A 52 -5.37 8.91 -6.09
CA GLU A 52 -4.67 10.18 -6.32
C GLU A 52 -4.09 10.26 -7.73
N TYR A 53 -3.50 9.17 -8.23
CA TYR A 53 -3.01 9.07 -9.60
C TYR A 53 -4.14 9.30 -10.61
N LEU A 54 -5.23 8.54 -10.52
CA LEU A 54 -6.39 8.65 -11.41
C LEU A 54 -6.97 10.08 -11.40
N ARG A 55 -7.12 10.66 -10.20
CA ARG A 55 -7.61 12.03 -10.04
C ARG A 55 -6.70 13.05 -10.74
N ARG A 56 -5.38 12.94 -10.54
CA ARG A 56 -4.40 13.84 -11.16
C ARG A 56 -4.41 13.72 -12.69
N ARG A 57 -4.53 12.50 -13.21
CA ARG A 57 -4.59 12.24 -14.65
C ARG A 57 -5.87 12.82 -15.25
N ARG A 58 -7.03 12.54 -14.64
CA ARG A 58 -8.34 13.09 -15.08
C ARG A 58 -8.32 14.61 -15.13
N LEU A 59 -7.83 15.28 -14.11
CA LEU A 59 -7.73 16.75 -14.07
C LEU A 59 -6.76 17.30 -15.12
N SER A 60 -5.66 16.62 -15.39
CA SER A 60 -4.71 17.03 -16.42
C SER A 60 -5.30 16.92 -17.83
N LEU A 61 -6.03 15.83 -18.11
CA LEU A 61 -6.75 15.69 -19.38
C LEU A 61 -7.90 16.70 -19.52
N ALA A 62 -8.64 16.97 -18.44
CA ALA A 62 -9.66 18.01 -18.40
C ALA A 62 -9.09 19.39 -18.70
N ALA A 63 -7.91 19.72 -18.17
CA ALA A 63 -7.22 20.98 -18.45
C ALA A 63 -6.83 21.11 -19.93
N LYS A 64 -6.35 20.01 -20.51
CA LYS A 64 -6.05 19.95 -21.96
C LYS A 64 -7.31 20.18 -22.78
N GLU A 65 -8.39 19.46 -22.49
CA GLU A 65 -9.67 19.59 -23.21
C GLU A 65 -10.27 21.01 -23.09
N LEU A 66 -10.18 21.63 -21.89
CA LEU A 66 -10.63 23.01 -21.68
C LEU A 66 -9.89 24.01 -22.60
N SER A 67 -8.59 23.78 -22.86
CA SER A 67 -7.79 24.65 -23.71
C SER A 67 -8.00 24.42 -25.19
N GLU A 68 -8.41 23.22 -25.60
CA GLU A 68 -8.53 22.78 -26.99
C GLU A 68 -9.97 22.85 -27.51
N THR A 69 -10.99 22.89 -26.62
CA THR A 69 -12.41 22.83 -27.00
C THR A 69 -13.23 23.97 -26.41
N ASN A 70 -14.46 24.14 -26.93
CA ASN A 70 -15.47 25.03 -26.37
C ASN A 70 -16.57 24.29 -25.59
N GLU A 71 -16.34 23.01 -25.22
CA GLU A 71 -17.26 22.22 -24.41
C GLU A 71 -17.59 22.93 -23.10
N ARG A 72 -18.81 22.80 -22.61
CA ARG A 72 -19.21 23.44 -21.36
C ARG A 72 -18.43 22.83 -20.19
N ILE A 73 -18.02 23.67 -19.24
CA ILE A 73 -17.28 23.22 -18.05
C ILE A 73 -18.04 22.13 -17.29
N ILE A 74 -19.37 22.23 -17.25
CA ILE A 74 -20.22 21.21 -16.61
C ILE A 74 -20.14 19.84 -17.31
N ASP A 75 -20.11 19.83 -18.64
CA ASP A 75 -20.02 18.57 -19.40
C ASP A 75 -18.63 17.93 -19.23
N ILE A 76 -17.57 18.76 -19.21
CA ILE A 76 -16.21 18.31 -18.90
C ILE A 76 -16.15 17.77 -17.47
N ALA A 77 -16.77 18.43 -16.49
CA ALA A 77 -16.79 17.95 -15.11
C ALA A 77 -17.39 16.53 -15.01
N TYR A 78 -18.55 16.32 -15.60
CA TYR A 78 -19.20 14.99 -15.62
C TYR A 78 -18.38 13.95 -16.39
N LYS A 79 -17.82 14.32 -17.56
CA LYS A 79 -16.97 13.42 -18.35
C LYS A 79 -15.76 12.90 -17.55
N TYR A 80 -15.19 13.73 -16.69
CA TYR A 80 -14.03 13.36 -15.87
C TYR A 80 -14.40 12.85 -14.47
N GLY A 81 -15.66 12.40 -14.28
CA GLY A 81 -16.10 11.65 -13.09
C GLY A 81 -16.40 12.52 -11.87
N TYR A 82 -16.82 13.77 -12.06
CA TYR A 82 -17.27 14.64 -10.98
C TYR A 82 -18.79 14.79 -10.97
N ASP A 83 -19.41 14.52 -9.84
CA ASP A 83 -20.86 14.62 -9.68
C ASP A 83 -21.37 16.07 -9.75
N THR A 84 -20.53 17.05 -9.45
CA THR A 84 -20.89 18.46 -9.48
C THR A 84 -19.78 19.34 -10.07
N PRO A 85 -20.15 20.42 -10.78
CA PRO A 85 -19.18 21.40 -11.30
C PRO A 85 -18.38 22.10 -10.19
N GLU A 86 -18.96 22.24 -9.00
CA GLU A 86 -18.31 22.86 -7.83
C GLU A 86 -17.19 21.95 -7.30
N ALA A 87 -17.46 20.65 -7.15
CA ALA A 87 -16.45 19.66 -6.76
C ALA A 87 -15.29 19.61 -7.77
N PHE A 88 -15.61 19.59 -9.06
CA PHE A 88 -14.63 19.69 -10.14
C PHE A 88 -13.79 20.96 -10.02
N SER A 89 -14.44 22.13 -9.94
CA SER A 89 -13.75 23.43 -9.88
C SER A 89 -12.83 23.53 -8.68
N LYS A 90 -13.23 23.00 -7.51
CA LYS A 90 -12.42 22.95 -6.30
C LYS A 90 -11.18 22.04 -6.48
N ALA A 91 -11.37 20.84 -7.02
CA ALA A 91 -10.29 19.90 -7.28
C ALA A 91 -9.33 20.43 -8.34
N PHE A 92 -9.87 20.99 -9.42
CA PHE A 92 -9.13 21.59 -10.51
C PHE A 92 -8.25 22.74 -10.04
N ARG A 93 -8.84 23.67 -9.25
CA ARG A 93 -8.07 24.80 -8.68
C ARG A 93 -6.96 24.35 -7.76
N ARG A 94 -7.20 23.30 -6.96
CA ARG A 94 -6.18 22.74 -6.06
C ARG A 94 -4.98 22.16 -6.83
N GLN A 95 -5.19 21.61 -8.03
CA GLN A 95 -4.14 21.01 -8.84
C GLN A 95 -3.42 22.00 -9.75
N HIS A 96 -4.15 22.95 -10.35
CA HIS A 96 -3.64 23.82 -11.40
C HIS A 96 -3.48 25.29 -10.95
N ASP A 97 -3.80 25.61 -9.68
CA ASP A 97 -3.76 26.96 -9.11
C ASP A 97 -4.62 28.01 -9.87
N MET A 98 -5.56 27.53 -10.69
CA MET A 98 -6.49 28.36 -11.46
C MET A 98 -7.83 27.66 -11.61
N THR A 99 -8.88 28.45 -11.90
CA THR A 99 -10.22 27.91 -12.17
C THR A 99 -10.30 27.31 -13.58
N PRO A 100 -11.28 26.39 -13.86
CA PRO A 100 -11.50 25.88 -15.21
C PRO A 100 -11.77 26.98 -16.25
N THR A 101 -12.44 28.08 -15.84
CA THR A 101 -12.72 29.24 -16.72
C THR A 101 -11.43 30.01 -17.06
N GLU A 102 -10.54 30.17 -16.10
CA GLU A 102 -9.24 30.79 -16.32
C GLU A 102 -8.36 29.91 -17.20
N ALA A 103 -8.32 28.58 -16.93
CA ALA A 103 -7.55 27.62 -17.70
C ALA A 103 -7.91 27.61 -19.19
N ARG A 104 -9.22 27.74 -19.52
CA ARG A 104 -9.70 27.87 -20.91
C ARG A 104 -9.08 29.05 -21.67
N LYS A 105 -8.82 30.13 -20.98
CA LYS A 105 -8.26 31.35 -21.57
C LYS A 105 -6.74 31.43 -21.47
N PHE A 106 -6.17 30.56 -20.64
CA PHE A 106 -4.75 30.60 -20.34
C PHE A 106 -3.92 30.16 -21.56
N ARG A 107 -2.85 30.88 -21.88
CA ARG A 107 -1.93 30.62 -22.99
C ARG A 107 -0.50 30.40 -22.51
N GLY A 108 -0.30 30.21 -21.20
CA GLY A 108 0.99 29.93 -20.60
C GLY A 108 1.30 28.43 -20.48
N ARG A 109 2.43 28.14 -19.84
CA ARG A 109 2.77 26.73 -19.50
C ARG A 109 1.89 26.25 -18.36
N GLN A 110 1.22 25.11 -18.57
CA GLN A 110 0.46 24.40 -17.55
C GLN A 110 1.27 23.17 -17.10
N GLN A 111 1.10 22.80 -15.84
CA GLN A 111 1.65 21.55 -15.33
C GLN A 111 0.63 20.44 -15.55
N PHE A 112 1.04 19.37 -16.20
CA PHE A 112 0.26 18.18 -16.39
C PHE A 112 0.92 17.01 -15.68
N PHE A 113 0.11 16.16 -15.05
CA PHE A 113 0.57 14.87 -14.62
C PHE A 113 0.46 13.91 -15.81
N GLU A 114 1.62 13.54 -16.34
CA GLU A 114 1.71 12.61 -17.45
C GLU A 114 1.44 11.17 -16.99
N ARG A 115 1.17 10.29 -17.96
CA ARG A 115 1.05 8.86 -17.73
C ARG A 115 2.33 8.33 -17.09
N LEU A 116 2.16 7.47 -16.07
CA LEU A 116 3.30 6.76 -15.49
C LEU A 116 3.85 5.71 -16.48
N VAL A 117 5.16 5.70 -16.59
CA VAL A 117 5.91 4.68 -17.34
C VAL A 117 6.99 4.15 -16.42
N ILE A 118 7.02 2.84 -16.23
CA ILE A 118 8.04 2.20 -15.40
C ILE A 118 9.38 2.24 -16.16
N GLN A 119 10.36 2.88 -15.57
CA GLN A 119 11.73 2.90 -16.08
C GLN A 119 12.64 2.16 -15.12
N VAL A 120 13.34 1.15 -15.61
CA VAL A 120 14.34 0.41 -14.83
C VAL A 120 15.67 1.14 -14.92
N THR A 121 16.16 1.62 -13.79
CA THR A 121 17.50 2.20 -13.69
C THR A 121 18.41 1.21 -13.00
N LEU A 122 19.47 0.77 -13.69
CA LEU A 122 20.52 -0.05 -13.10
C LEU A 122 21.38 0.83 -12.18
N LYS A 123 21.27 0.63 -10.88
CA LYS A 123 22.16 1.20 -9.86
C LYS A 123 22.95 0.06 -9.25
N GLY A 124 24.22 0.28 -8.92
CA GLY A 124 24.96 -0.62 -8.04
C GLY A 124 24.29 -0.60 -6.67
N ALA A 125 23.46 -1.61 -6.38
CA ALA A 125 22.68 -1.67 -5.16
C ALA A 125 23.53 -2.20 -4.01
N GLU A 126 23.39 -1.61 -2.81
CA GLU A 126 23.73 -2.33 -1.60
C GLU A 126 22.77 -3.53 -1.48
N PRO A 127 23.29 -4.75 -1.28
CA PRO A 127 22.43 -5.94 -1.24
C PRO A 127 21.45 -5.83 -0.07
N VAL A 128 20.17 -6.01 -0.36
CA VAL A 128 19.15 -6.18 0.69
C VAL A 128 19.40 -7.52 1.35
N LYS A 129 19.69 -7.52 2.65
CA LYS A 129 19.93 -8.76 3.39
C LYS A 129 18.62 -9.46 3.66
N PHE A 130 18.54 -10.72 3.27
CA PHE A 130 17.36 -11.54 3.53
C PHE A 130 17.76 -13.00 3.79
N ASN A 131 16.86 -13.72 4.46
CA ASN A 131 16.91 -15.15 4.64
C ASN A 131 15.64 -15.80 4.10
N VAL A 132 15.73 -17.05 3.67
CA VAL A 132 14.57 -17.85 3.26
C VAL A 132 14.28 -18.87 4.34
N VAL A 133 13.04 -18.89 4.85
CA VAL A 133 12.61 -19.76 5.94
C VAL A 133 11.32 -20.47 5.53
N GLU A 134 11.25 -21.78 5.73
CA GLU A 134 10.01 -22.53 5.65
C GLU A 134 9.41 -22.64 7.05
N LYS A 135 8.18 -22.16 7.22
CA LYS A 135 7.47 -22.21 8.50
C LYS A 135 6.12 -22.84 8.30
N GLY A 136 5.85 -23.86 9.13
CA GLY A 136 4.52 -24.48 9.22
C GLY A 136 3.46 -23.47 9.67
N LYS A 137 2.20 -23.83 9.62
CA LYS A 137 1.13 -22.99 10.16
C LYS A 137 1.36 -22.68 11.63
N PHE A 138 1.03 -21.48 12.06
CA PHE A 138 1.16 -21.02 13.44
C PHE A 138 0.06 -20.04 13.80
N ASN A 139 -0.16 -19.85 15.09
CA ASN A 139 -1.18 -18.93 15.57
C ASN A 139 -0.54 -17.64 16.07
N VAL A 140 -1.21 -16.54 15.79
CA VAL A 140 -0.95 -15.26 16.43
C VAL A 140 -2.18 -14.84 17.22
N ILE A 141 -1.96 -14.10 18.31
CA ILE A 141 -3.00 -13.58 19.15
C ILE A 141 -2.86 -12.07 19.26
N GLY A 142 -3.96 -11.34 19.11
CA GLY A 142 -3.88 -9.91 19.07
C GLY A 142 -5.21 -9.20 18.93
N MET A 143 -5.11 -7.93 18.63
CA MET A 143 -6.25 -7.10 18.26
C MET A 143 -6.29 -6.88 16.75
N LYS A 144 -7.50 -6.85 16.22
CA LYS A 144 -7.79 -6.65 14.83
C LYS A 144 -8.54 -5.35 14.62
N ARG A 145 -8.18 -4.60 13.58
CA ARG A 145 -9.00 -3.51 13.02
C ARG A 145 -9.14 -3.67 11.52
N ASN A 146 -10.34 -3.33 11.05
CA ASN A 146 -10.67 -3.31 9.64
C ASN A 146 -10.45 -1.91 9.09
N TYR A 147 -9.77 -1.80 7.94
CA TYR A 147 -9.49 -0.54 7.27
C TYR A 147 -9.92 -0.57 5.82
N SER A 148 -10.43 0.55 5.32
CA SER A 148 -10.69 0.76 3.91
C SER A 148 -9.38 0.97 3.14
N LEU A 149 -9.32 0.44 1.93
CA LEU A 149 -8.25 0.70 0.97
C LEU A 149 -8.54 1.94 0.10
N GLU A 150 -9.76 2.47 0.19
CA GLU A 150 -10.16 3.64 -0.57
C GLU A 150 -9.31 4.86 -0.18
N ASN A 151 -8.85 5.58 -1.19
CA ASN A 151 -8.06 6.82 -1.02
C ASN A 151 -6.80 6.68 -0.14
N GLY A 152 -6.34 5.45 0.14
CA GLY A 152 -5.19 5.19 1.01
C GLY A 152 -5.48 5.43 2.50
N GLU A 153 -6.73 5.30 2.95
CA GLU A 153 -7.12 5.47 4.34
C GLU A 153 -6.30 4.61 5.30
N ASN A 154 -6.06 3.34 4.94
CA ASN A 154 -5.23 2.42 5.71
C ASN A 154 -3.82 2.98 5.99
N LEU A 155 -3.21 3.69 5.03
CA LEU A 155 -1.87 4.26 5.20
C LEU A 155 -1.83 5.39 6.26
N LEU A 156 -2.96 6.04 6.49
CA LEU A 156 -3.10 7.11 7.47
C LEU A 156 -3.54 6.59 8.85
N GLU A 157 -4.38 5.56 8.88
CA GLU A 157 -5.00 5.07 10.11
C GLU A 157 -4.16 4.01 10.84
N ILE A 158 -3.42 3.16 10.11
CA ILE A 158 -2.54 2.15 10.74
C ILE A 158 -1.48 2.79 11.66
N PRO A 159 -0.77 3.88 11.29
CA PRO A 159 0.14 4.54 12.21
C PRO A 159 -0.54 5.09 13.48
N LYS A 160 -1.80 5.53 13.39
CA LYS A 160 -2.55 5.98 14.56
C LYS A 160 -2.87 4.83 15.50
N LEU A 161 -3.19 3.65 14.95
CA LEU A 161 -3.39 2.45 15.77
C LEU A 161 -2.11 2.08 16.53
N TRP A 162 -0.95 2.11 15.87
CA TRP A 162 0.33 1.86 16.54
C TRP A 162 0.59 2.86 17.68
N ASN A 163 0.33 4.15 17.47
CA ASN A 163 0.46 5.16 18.51
C ASN A 163 -0.49 4.89 19.69
N GLU A 164 -1.73 4.48 19.42
CA GLU A 164 -2.70 4.11 20.44
C GLU A 164 -2.22 2.93 21.29
N VAL A 165 -1.84 1.82 20.69
CA VAL A 165 -1.45 0.60 21.42
C VAL A 165 -0.13 0.76 22.17
N ASN A 166 0.79 1.57 21.67
CA ASN A 166 2.04 1.90 22.34
C ASN A 166 1.80 2.76 23.61
N SER A 167 0.74 3.59 23.61
CA SER A 167 0.48 4.52 24.72
C SER A 167 -0.47 3.96 25.80
N ASN A 168 -1.29 2.93 25.49
CA ASN A 168 -2.35 2.46 26.38
C ASN A 168 -2.04 1.15 27.12
N GLY A 169 -0.79 0.62 26.99
CA GLY A 169 -0.35 -0.62 27.62
C GLY A 169 -0.82 -1.90 26.94
N THR A 170 -1.40 -1.83 25.75
CA THR A 170 -1.83 -3.02 24.98
C THR A 170 -0.63 -3.87 24.58
N ILE A 171 0.48 -3.25 24.17
CA ILE A 171 1.72 -3.96 23.81
C ILE A 171 2.23 -4.81 24.98
N ASP A 172 2.30 -4.25 26.19
CA ASP A 172 2.76 -4.97 27.39
C ASP A 172 1.87 -6.19 27.70
N LYS A 173 0.55 -6.06 27.46
CA LYS A 173 -0.38 -7.17 27.64
C LYS A 173 -0.15 -8.26 26.59
N LEU A 174 0.03 -7.89 25.32
CA LEU A 174 0.28 -8.82 24.21
C LEU A 174 1.59 -9.59 24.42
N CYS A 175 2.66 -8.91 24.81
CA CYS A 175 3.99 -9.53 25.02
C CYS A 175 3.95 -10.68 26.04
N ARG A 176 3.02 -10.66 27.00
CA ARG A 176 2.84 -11.76 27.97
C ARG A 176 2.35 -13.07 27.32
N PHE A 177 1.75 -12.99 26.14
CA PHE A 177 1.29 -14.14 25.37
C PHE A 177 2.28 -14.60 24.30
N ASN A 178 3.41 -13.87 24.14
CA ASN A 178 4.43 -14.21 23.15
C ASN A 178 5.26 -15.42 23.64
N ASN A 179 4.77 -16.61 23.37
CA ASN A 179 5.45 -17.86 23.71
C ASN A 179 5.84 -18.70 22.47
N GLY A 180 5.62 -18.15 21.25
CA GLY A 180 6.00 -18.75 19.98
C GLY A 180 7.49 -18.58 19.63
N HIS A 181 7.83 -18.89 18.37
CA HIS A 181 9.21 -18.80 17.86
C HIS A 181 9.57 -17.37 17.44
N ILE A 182 8.63 -16.63 16.83
CA ILE A 182 8.86 -15.24 16.46
C ILE A 182 8.71 -14.39 17.72
N LYS A 183 9.79 -13.72 18.10
CA LYS A 183 9.80 -12.86 19.28
C LYS A 183 9.54 -11.42 18.89
N GLY A 184 8.63 -10.77 19.62
CA GLY A 184 8.23 -9.38 19.38
C GLY A 184 6.78 -9.23 18.93
N VAL A 185 6.42 -8.00 18.67
CA VAL A 185 5.07 -7.62 18.22
C VAL A 185 5.01 -7.66 16.69
N LEU A 186 3.93 -8.18 16.18
CA LEU A 186 3.70 -8.37 14.75
C LEU A 186 2.64 -7.37 14.26
N GLY A 187 2.94 -6.69 13.16
CA GLY A 187 1.94 -6.03 12.34
C GLY A 187 1.56 -6.96 11.17
N VAL A 188 0.37 -7.56 11.20
CA VAL A 188 -0.04 -8.54 10.18
C VAL A 188 -1.14 -7.96 9.32
N CYS A 189 -0.93 -7.97 8.01
CA CYS A 189 -1.93 -7.60 7.01
C CYS A 189 -2.63 -8.83 6.45
N VAL A 190 -3.95 -8.86 6.55
CA VAL A 190 -4.81 -9.89 5.97
C VAL A 190 -5.72 -9.22 4.95
N ASP A 191 -5.51 -9.50 3.68
CA ASP A 191 -6.23 -8.92 2.54
C ASP A 191 -7.13 -9.93 1.81
N GLN A 192 -7.18 -11.17 2.30
CA GLN A 192 -8.04 -12.23 1.80
C GLN A 192 -8.62 -13.05 2.96
N GLY A 193 -9.86 -13.41 2.82
CA GLY A 193 -10.55 -14.24 3.84
C GLY A 193 -12.07 -14.23 3.65
N PRO A 194 -12.77 -15.25 4.16
CA PRO A 194 -14.21 -15.42 3.95
C PRO A 194 -15.06 -14.30 4.59
N ASP A 195 -14.55 -13.64 5.62
CA ASP A 195 -15.25 -12.59 6.35
C ASP A 195 -14.78 -11.18 5.97
N LEU A 196 -13.81 -11.06 5.05
CA LEU A 196 -13.26 -9.78 4.64
C LEU A 196 -14.16 -9.14 3.56
N GLN A 197 -14.60 -7.92 3.81
CA GLN A 197 -15.35 -7.15 2.82
C GLN A 197 -14.44 -6.64 1.71
N GLU A 198 -14.97 -6.61 0.50
CA GLU A 198 -14.29 -6.04 -0.67
C GLU A 198 -13.77 -4.62 -0.41
N GLY A 199 -12.58 -4.32 -0.90
CA GLY A 199 -11.94 -3.01 -0.69
C GLY A 199 -11.47 -2.73 0.74
N LYS A 200 -11.40 -3.75 1.60
CA LYS A 200 -10.93 -3.63 2.98
C LYS A 200 -9.80 -4.60 3.30
N ILE A 201 -9.09 -4.31 4.39
CA ILE A 201 -8.10 -5.20 5.01
C ILE A 201 -8.38 -5.34 6.50
N ASP A 202 -8.03 -6.50 7.03
CA ASP A 202 -7.87 -6.70 8.47
C ASP A 202 -6.41 -6.50 8.85
N TYR A 203 -6.12 -5.47 9.62
CA TYR A 203 -4.79 -5.24 10.17
C TYR A 203 -4.74 -5.69 11.63
N TRP A 204 -3.75 -6.52 11.95
CA TRP A 204 -3.56 -7.07 13.28
C TRP A 204 -2.30 -6.51 13.93
N ILE A 205 -2.40 -6.18 15.20
CA ILE A 205 -1.26 -6.04 16.09
C ILE A 205 -1.32 -7.23 17.03
N ALA A 206 -0.33 -8.12 16.93
CA ALA A 206 -0.39 -9.44 17.49
C ALA A 206 0.99 -9.95 17.96
N VAL A 207 1.02 -11.10 18.62
CA VAL A 207 2.23 -11.85 18.95
C VAL A 207 2.02 -13.34 18.61
N GLU A 208 3.10 -14.07 18.32
CA GLU A 208 3.00 -15.52 18.08
C GLU A 208 2.71 -16.26 19.39
N THR A 209 1.73 -17.18 19.34
CA THR A 209 1.36 -17.99 20.49
C THR A 209 1.24 -19.47 20.12
N THR A 210 1.63 -20.33 21.04
CA THR A 210 1.46 -21.80 20.94
C THR A 210 0.15 -22.29 21.59
N ASP A 211 -0.43 -21.50 22.48
CA ASP A 211 -1.54 -21.96 23.34
C ASP A 211 -2.92 -21.56 22.82
N GLY A 212 -2.99 -20.58 21.93
CA GLY A 212 -4.24 -20.05 21.38
C GLY A 212 -5.20 -19.43 22.43
N ARG A 213 -4.74 -19.23 23.66
CA ARG A 213 -5.50 -18.65 24.77
C ARG A 213 -5.06 -17.24 25.06
N GLY A 214 -5.89 -16.26 24.76
CA GLY A 214 -5.50 -14.85 24.85
C GLY A 214 -6.48 -13.93 25.57
N GLY A 215 -7.36 -14.48 26.39
CA GLY A 215 -8.28 -13.64 27.16
C GLY A 215 -9.17 -12.78 26.28
N GLU A 216 -8.93 -11.47 26.29
CA GLU A 216 -9.67 -10.48 25.51
C GLU A 216 -9.23 -10.39 24.03
N PHE A 217 -8.09 -11.01 23.66
CA PHE A 217 -7.54 -10.94 22.32
C PHE A 217 -8.07 -12.05 21.40
N GLN A 218 -8.12 -11.75 20.11
CA GLN A 218 -8.54 -12.69 19.07
C GLN A 218 -7.35 -13.49 18.56
N THR A 219 -7.63 -14.69 18.02
CA THR A 219 -6.61 -15.57 17.44
C THR A 219 -6.76 -15.60 15.92
N LEU A 220 -5.61 -15.55 15.21
CA LEU A 220 -5.52 -15.72 13.78
C LEU A 220 -4.53 -16.86 13.47
N GLU A 221 -4.94 -17.83 12.66
CA GLU A 221 -4.03 -18.84 12.12
C GLU A 221 -3.33 -18.28 10.88
N ILE A 222 -2.00 -18.24 10.91
CA ILE A 222 -1.17 -17.91 9.75
C ILE A 222 -0.85 -19.23 9.02
N PRO A 223 -1.16 -19.35 7.73
CA PRO A 223 -0.94 -20.60 6.98
C PRO A 223 0.55 -20.91 6.82
N ALA A 224 0.86 -22.18 6.62
CA ALA A 224 2.19 -22.62 6.28
C ALA A 224 2.66 -21.96 4.98
N SER A 225 3.88 -21.43 4.97
CA SER A 225 4.45 -20.78 3.80
C SER A 225 5.96 -20.87 3.79
N LYS A 226 6.54 -20.66 2.61
CA LYS A 226 7.92 -20.25 2.46
C LYS A 226 7.97 -18.72 2.62
N TRP A 227 8.85 -18.25 3.46
CA TRP A 227 9.00 -16.83 3.80
C TRP A 227 10.33 -16.30 3.36
N VAL A 228 10.34 -15.12 2.78
CA VAL A 228 11.55 -14.30 2.68
C VAL A 228 11.50 -13.28 3.80
N VAL A 229 12.53 -13.31 4.63
CA VAL A 229 12.67 -12.47 5.83
C VAL A 229 13.75 -11.45 5.56
N PHE A 230 13.39 -10.19 5.52
CA PHE A 230 14.30 -9.07 5.30
C PHE A 230 14.65 -8.40 6.60
N GLU A 231 15.94 -8.11 6.78
CA GLU A 231 16.43 -7.29 7.90
C GLU A 231 16.10 -5.81 7.66
N VAL A 232 15.52 -5.17 8.67
CA VAL A 232 15.28 -3.72 8.70
C VAL A 232 16.11 -3.10 9.79
N LYS A 233 17.01 -2.17 9.44
CA LYS A 233 17.86 -1.46 10.39
C LYS A 233 17.69 0.04 10.27
N GLY A 234 17.49 0.70 11.40
CA GLY A 234 17.38 2.14 11.49
C GLY A 234 16.10 2.62 12.18
N PRO A 235 15.92 3.93 12.30
CA PRO A 235 14.80 4.52 13.02
C PRO A 235 13.46 4.24 12.31
N MET A 236 12.42 3.98 13.11
CA MET A 236 11.06 3.76 12.63
C MET A 236 10.31 5.11 12.58
N PRO A 237 9.42 5.32 11.62
CA PRO A 237 8.97 4.38 10.57
C PRO A 237 9.81 4.37 9.28
N GLU A 238 10.79 5.27 9.13
CA GLU A 238 11.50 5.55 7.86
C GLU A 238 12.27 4.33 7.35
N ALA A 239 12.92 3.57 8.25
CA ALA A 239 13.68 2.38 7.89
C ALA A 239 12.76 1.30 7.29
N MET A 240 11.58 1.09 7.89
CA MET A 240 10.57 0.14 7.43
C MET A 240 10.08 0.52 6.02
N GLN A 241 9.68 1.78 5.84
CA GLN A 241 9.19 2.28 4.54
C GLN A 241 10.26 2.19 3.44
N THR A 242 11.50 2.54 3.78
CA THR A 242 12.64 2.46 2.85
C THR A 242 12.92 1.01 2.44
N THR A 243 12.87 0.08 3.39
CA THR A 243 13.08 -1.35 3.12
C THR A 243 11.96 -1.91 2.24
N TRP A 244 10.69 -1.60 2.55
CA TRP A 244 9.58 -1.97 1.70
C TRP A 244 9.75 -1.45 0.26
N LYS A 245 10.14 -0.17 0.11
CA LYS A 245 10.39 0.42 -1.21
C LYS A 245 11.48 -0.34 -1.97
N LYS A 246 12.62 -0.67 -1.33
CA LYS A 246 13.69 -1.46 -1.92
C LYS A 246 13.24 -2.86 -2.31
N ILE A 247 12.45 -3.52 -1.47
CA ILE A 247 11.92 -4.86 -1.77
C ILE A 247 11.12 -4.84 -3.07
N PHE A 248 10.19 -3.90 -3.22
CA PHE A 248 9.34 -3.83 -4.41
C PHE A 248 10.01 -3.25 -5.65
N SER A 249 10.95 -2.30 -5.49
CA SER A 249 11.63 -1.67 -6.63
C SER A 249 12.87 -2.42 -7.11
N GLU A 250 13.55 -3.16 -6.23
CA GLU A 250 14.85 -3.74 -6.53
C GLU A 250 14.86 -5.27 -6.40
N TRP A 251 14.30 -5.81 -5.29
CA TRP A 251 14.41 -7.23 -5.00
C TRP A 251 13.38 -8.09 -5.78
N PHE A 252 12.08 -7.81 -5.68
CA PHE A 252 11.05 -8.58 -6.40
C PHE A 252 11.29 -8.64 -7.91
N PRO A 253 11.66 -7.53 -8.59
CA PRO A 253 11.92 -7.55 -10.03
C PRO A 253 13.02 -8.52 -10.46
N THR A 254 13.96 -8.84 -9.56
CA THR A 254 15.17 -9.63 -9.88
C THR A 254 15.24 -10.98 -9.17
N SER A 255 14.41 -11.20 -8.14
CA SER A 255 14.49 -12.38 -7.27
C SER A 255 13.99 -13.68 -7.89
N GLY A 256 13.07 -13.60 -8.86
CA GLY A 256 12.35 -14.75 -9.41
C GLY A 256 11.25 -15.30 -8.50
N TYR A 257 11.03 -14.74 -7.33
CA TYR A 257 9.93 -15.08 -6.43
C TYR A 257 8.65 -14.33 -6.78
N GLU A 258 7.52 -14.95 -6.47
CA GLU A 258 6.19 -14.33 -6.51
C GLU A 258 5.57 -14.34 -5.11
N HIS A 259 4.74 -13.35 -4.80
CA HIS A 259 3.98 -13.32 -3.55
C HIS A 259 3.00 -14.50 -3.48
N ALA A 260 2.93 -15.18 -2.32
CA ALA A 260 2.10 -16.38 -2.19
C ALA A 260 0.59 -16.09 -2.03
N GLY A 261 0.21 -14.84 -1.77
CA GLY A 261 -1.19 -14.44 -1.54
C GLY A 261 -1.70 -14.77 -0.13
N THR A 262 -0.80 -15.05 0.81
CA THR A 262 -1.12 -15.22 2.24
C THR A 262 -0.68 -13.98 3.01
N PRO A 263 -1.11 -13.81 4.30
CA PRO A 263 -0.75 -12.64 5.07
C PRO A 263 0.75 -12.38 5.13
N GLU A 264 1.15 -11.14 4.94
CA GLU A 264 2.51 -10.64 5.18
C GLU A 264 2.60 -9.96 6.54
N MET A 265 3.80 -9.87 7.11
CA MET A 265 3.95 -9.29 8.43
C MET A 265 5.26 -8.53 8.62
N GLU A 266 5.18 -7.54 9.49
CA GLU A 266 6.30 -6.80 10.06
C GLU A 266 6.54 -7.31 11.47
N VAL A 267 7.79 -7.54 11.86
CA VAL A 267 8.17 -8.03 13.18
C VAL A 267 8.98 -6.96 13.90
N TYR A 268 8.52 -6.56 15.07
CA TYR A 268 9.15 -5.58 15.95
C TYR A 268 9.59 -6.26 17.24
N PRO A 269 10.89 -6.60 17.40
CA PRO A 269 11.40 -7.27 18.60
C PRO A 269 11.19 -6.46 19.87
N GLU A 270 11.02 -7.14 20.99
CA GLU A 270 10.79 -6.52 22.31
C GLU A 270 12.01 -5.71 22.80
N ASP A 271 13.23 -6.10 22.39
CA ASP A 271 14.49 -5.50 22.85
C ASP A 271 14.85 -4.18 22.15
N GLY A 272 13.92 -3.58 21.42
CA GLY A 272 14.09 -2.33 20.66
C GLY A 272 14.27 -1.06 21.51
N SER A 273 14.66 -1.18 22.79
CA SER A 273 14.94 -0.05 23.65
C SER A 273 16.38 0.46 23.42
N ASP A 274 16.45 1.66 22.83
CA ASP A 274 17.50 2.65 23.06
C ASP A 274 18.90 2.42 22.48
N THR A 275 19.05 1.69 21.37
CA THR A 275 20.32 1.65 20.65
C THR A 275 20.15 2.13 19.20
N SER A 276 21.18 2.77 18.66
CA SER A 276 21.30 3.23 17.27
C SER A 276 21.16 2.12 16.20
N GLU A 277 20.85 0.91 16.60
CA GLU A 277 20.60 -0.27 15.77
C GLU A 277 19.20 -0.83 16.02
N PHE A 278 18.15 -0.02 15.78
CA PHE A 278 16.80 -0.58 15.71
C PHE A 278 16.79 -1.71 14.68
N TYR A 279 16.47 -2.92 15.14
CA TYR A 279 16.32 -4.11 14.31
C TYR A 279 14.85 -4.49 14.24
N SER A 280 14.37 -4.70 13.04
CA SER A 280 13.02 -5.22 12.76
C SER A 280 13.10 -6.13 11.54
N GLU A 281 12.03 -6.82 11.23
CA GLU A 281 11.99 -7.72 10.08
C GLU A 281 10.73 -7.49 9.25
N ILE A 282 10.83 -7.76 7.95
CA ILE A 282 9.70 -7.89 7.05
C ILE A 282 9.65 -9.33 6.58
N TRP A 283 8.52 -9.99 6.81
CA TRP A 283 8.28 -11.37 6.40
C TRP A 283 7.27 -11.39 5.25
N ILE A 284 7.73 -11.85 4.09
CA ILE A 284 6.92 -11.92 2.87
C ILE A 284 6.75 -13.38 2.48
N PRO A 285 5.50 -13.86 2.35
CA PRO A 285 5.22 -15.21 1.89
C PRO A 285 5.45 -15.31 0.39
N VAL A 286 6.20 -16.32 -0.06
CA VAL A 286 6.60 -16.50 -1.46
C VAL A 286 6.33 -17.90 -1.98
N LYS A 287 6.16 -18.02 -3.30
CA LYS A 287 6.04 -19.26 -4.05
C LYS A 287 7.04 -19.31 -5.21
#